data_b2ddf4cb65ac82672b43bba520a51559
#
_entry.id   b2ddf4cb65ac82672b43bba520a51559
#
_cell.length_a   1.000
_cell.length_b   1.000
_cell.length_c   1.000
_cell.angle_alpha   90.00
_cell.angle_beta   90.00
_cell.angle_gamma   90.00
#
_symmetry.space_group_name_H-M   'P 1'
#
loop_
_entity.id
_entity.type
_entity.pdbx_description
1 polymer ?
#
loop_
_entity_poly.entity_id
_entity_poly.type
_entity_poly.pdbx_seq_one_letter_code
_entity_poly.pdbx_strand_id
1 'polypeptide(L)'
;MDGLLVDSESVWLIAEKEMIESRGYVYTDEVRAQIVGLRMDEFIVKLHEIYQFEDDLAVLHDQLLARMLELIPERVQPQPGARELIAYIVRHNIPTAIASSSAVSIIDATVKAQGWEDVFAVRCSAEDEARGKPAPDVYLTASRRLNIAPTNCLALEDSPNGARAAVAAGMTCYAVPDASHTSIDSFDGITPHVYKSLHEVLDNLRAV
;
A
#
# COMPACT_ATOMS: atom_id res chain seq x y z
N MET A 1 -0.10 2.15 -2.50
CA MET A 1 0.20 1.40 -3.75
C MET A 1 -0.71 0.19 -3.82
N ASP A 2 -0.53 -0.74 -2.91
CA ASP A 2 -1.37 -1.92 -2.75
C ASP A 2 -2.80 -1.49 -2.47
N GLY A 3 -3.81 -2.17 -2.97
CA GLY A 3 -5.23 -1.81 -2.85
C GLY A 3 -5.67 -0.54 -3.60
N LEU A 4 -4.74 0.38 -3.85
CA LEU A 4 -5.01 1.67 -4.50
C LEU A 4 -4.69 1.68 -6.01
N LEU A 5 -3.42 1.48 -6.37
CA LEU A 5 -2.96 1.49 -7.78
C LEU A 5 -3.02 0.10 -8.40
N VAL A 6 -2.84 -0.92 -7.59
CA VAL A 6 -2.86 -2.32 -8.00
C VAL A 6 -3.72 -3.16 -7.07
N ASP A 7 -4.37 -4.16 -7.65
CA ASP A 7 -5.01 -5.26 -6.92
C ASP A 7 -3.91 -6.27 -6.56
N SER A 8 -3.36 -6.13 -5.36
CA SER A 8 -2.36 -7.04 -4.79
C SER A 8 -2.92 -7.93 -3.67
N GLU A 9 -4.15 -7.65 -3.19
CA GLU A 9 -4.78 -8.38 -2.09
C GLU A 9 -4.92 -9.89 -2.34
N SER A 10 -5.28 -10.26 -3.59
CA SER A 10 -5.36 -11.65 -3.99
C SER A 10 -4.00 -12.36 -3.95
N VAL A 11 -2.92 -11.63 -4.22
CA VAL A 11 -1.54 -12.14 -4.20
C VAL A 11 -1.06 -12.32 -2.76
N TRP A 12 -1.32 -11.32 -1.90
CA TRP A 12 -1.05 -11.43 -0.47
C TRP A 12 -1.77 -12.63 0.13
N LEU A 13 -3.08 -12.78 -0.14
CA LEU A 13 -3.89 -13.90 0.36
C LEU A 13 -3.29 -15.26 -0.05
N ILE A 14 -2.80 -15.42 -1.28
CA ILE A 14 -2.18 -16.66 -1.73
C ILE A 14 -0.89 -16.93 -0.94
N ALA A 15 0.00 -15.95 -0.86
CA ALA A 15 1.29 -16.12 -0.19
C ALA A 15 1.14 -16.39 1.31
N GLU A 16 0.26 -15.65 1.98
CA GLU A 16 -0.09 -15.82 3.39
C GLU A 16 -0.68 -17.21 3.67
N LYS A 17 -1.66 -17.60 2.86
CA LYS A 17 -2.32 -18.90 2.99
C LYS A 17 -1.35 -20.05 2.80
N GLU A 18 -0.53 -20.01 1.75
CA GLU A 18 0.48 -21.05 1.50
C GLU A 18 1.47 -21.15 2.67
N MET A 19 1.93 -20.02 3.22
CA MET A 19 2.85 -19.98 4.34
C MET A 19 2.25 -20.61 5.60
N ILE A 20 1.00 -20.30 5.92
CA ILE A 20 0.32 -20.76 7.13
C ILE A 20 -0.09 -22.24 6.98
N GLU A 21 -0.71 -22.60 5.85
CA GLU A 21 -1.23 -23.97 5.63
C GLU A 21 -0.11 -25.00 5.43
N SER A 22 1.05 -24.61 4.89
CA SER A 22 2.22 -25.51 4.81
C SER A 22 2.74 -25.95 6.17
N ARG A 23 2.39 -25.22 7.23
CA ARG A 23 2.71 -25.54 8.64
C ARG A 23 1.59 -26.28 9.38
N GLY A 24 0.52 -26.66 8.67
CA GLY A 24 -0.62 -27.41 9.24
C GLY A 24 -1.64 -26.55 9.99
N TYR A 25 -1.56 -25.22 9.87
CA TYR A 25 -2.52 -24.30 10.46
C TYR A 25 -3.63 -23.92 9.46
N VAL A 26 -4.73 -23.37 9.96
CA VAL A 26 -5.84 -22.88 9.15
C VAL A 26 -5.79 -21.36 9.09
N TYR A 27 -5.77 -20.80 7.89
CA TYR A 27 -5.85 -19.34 7.69
C TYR A 27 -7.33 -18.93 7.61
N THR A 28 -7.76 -18.06 8.54
CA THR A 28 -9.16 -17.63 8.65
C THR A 28 -9.30 -16.12 8.43
N ASP A 29 -10.52 -15.68 8.09
CA ASP A 29 -10.83 -14.27 7.90
C ASP A 29 -10.60 -13.45 9.18
N GLU A 30 -10.81 -14.05 10.37
CA GLU A 30 -10.57 -13.39 11.66
C GLU A 30 -9.08 -13.12 11.90
N VAL A 31 -8.20 -14.02 11.45
CA VAL A 31 -6.75 -13.80 11.51
C VAL A 31 -6.37 -12.73 10.51
N ARG A 32 -6.87 -12.82 9.27
CA ARG A 32 -6.61 -11.85 8.22
C ARG A 32 -6.99 -10.43 8.65
N ALA A 33 -8.14 -10.24 9.25
CA ALA A 33 -8.59 -8.93 9.74
C ALA A 33 -7.65 -8.27 10.76
N GLN A 34 -6.79 -9.05 11.44
CA GLN A 34 -5.83 -8.53 12.42
C GLN A 34 -4.49 -8.10 11.80
N ILE A 35 -4.23 -8.47 10.55
CA ILE A 35 -2.91 -8.32 9.90
C ILE A 35 -2.94 -7.45 8.66
N VAL A 36 -4.10 -7.26 8.03
CA VAL A 36 -4.25 -6.42 6.83
C VAL A 36 -3.75 -5.00 7.08
N GLY A 37 -2.89 -4.50 6.18
CA GLY A 37 -2.36 -3.14 6.22
C GLY A 37 -1.20 -2.92 7.18
N LEU A 38 -0.76 -3.94 7.92
CA LEU A 38 0.47 -3.89 8.73
C LEU A 38 1.71 -3.86 7.83
N ARG A 39 2.83 -3.38 8.38
CA ARG A 39 4.15 -3.62 7.78
C ARG A 39 4.48 -5.12 7.86
N MET A 40 5.32 -5.61 6.97
CA MET A 40 5.64 -7.04 6.91
C MET A 40 6.28 -7.55 8.22
N ASP A 41 7.15 -6.77 8.85
CA ASP A 41 7.74 -7.12 10.14
C ASP A 41 6.70 -7.24 11.25
N GLU A 42 5.77 -6.26 11.36
CA GLU A 42 4.67 -6.28 12.33
C GLU A 42 3.69 -7.44 12.05
N PHE A 43 3.40 -7.67 10.78
CA PHE A 43 2.59 -8.78 10.30
C PHE A 43 3.17 -10.14 10.73
N ILE A 44 4.45 -10.38 10.49
CA ILE A 44 5.12 -11.65 10.85
C ILE A 44 5.12 -11.87 12.36
N VAL A 45 5.40 -10.81 13.15
CA VAL A 45 5.32 -10.89 14.61
C VAL A 45 3.91 -11.26 15.05
N LYS A 46 2.90 -10.63 14.44
CA LYS A 46 1.49 -10.90 14.79
C LYS A 46 1.05 -12.32 14.46
N LEU A 47 1.45 -12.85 13.30
CA LEU A 47 1.19 -14.24 12.95
C LEU A 47 1.90 -15.21 13.89
N HIS A 48 3.14 -14.91 14.27
CA HIS A 48 3.87 -15.73 15.23
C HIS A 48 3.19 -15.75 16.60
N GLU A 49 2.64 -14.60 17.05
CA GLU A 49 1.83 -14.54 18.29
C GLU A 49 0.58 -15.43 18.22
N ILE A 50 -0.10 -15.45 17.08
CA ILE A 50 -1.37 -16.19 16.88
C ILE A 50 -1.11 -17.70 16.78
N TYR A 51 -0.16 -18.10 15.92
CA TYR A 51 0.03 -19.50 15.57
C TYR A 51 1.16 -20.19 16.34
N GLN A 52 2.01 -19.43 17.04
CA GLN A 52 3.17 -19.96 17.78
C GLN A 52 4.08 -20.83 16.89
N PHE A 53 4.42 -20.32 15.69
CA PHE A 53 5.31 -21.04 14.77
C PHE A 53 6.63 -21.40 15.43
N GLU A 54 7.21 -22.55 15.04
CA GLU A 54 8.54 -22.97 15.49
C GLU A 54 9.68 -22.25 14.73
N ASP A 55 9.36 -21.66 13.57
CA ASP A 55 10.31 -20.96 12.72
C ASP A 55 10.73 -19.62 13.33
N ASP A 56 11.98 -19.22 13.06
CA ASP A 56 12.43 -17.85 13.34
C ASP A 56 11.68 -16.84 12.50
N LEU A 57 11.42 -15.65 13.08
CA LEU A 57 10.71 -14.56 12.39
C LEU A 57 11.36 -14.15 11.06
N ALA A 58 12.71 -14.19 10.99
CA ALA A 58 13.43 -13.89 9.77
C ALA A 58 13.16 -14.92 8.66
N VAL A 59 13.02 -16.21 9.01
CA VAL A 59 12.69 -17.27 8.04
C VAL A 59 11.29 -17.07 7.48
N LEU A 60 10.32 -16.75 8.34
CA LEU A 60 8.93 -16.45 7.93
C LEU A 60 8.87 -15.23 7.00
N HIS A 61 9.58 -14.16 7.38
CA HIS A 61 9.68 -12.94 6.58
C HIS A 61 10.26 -13.22 5.19
N ASP A 62 11.41 -13.88 5.11
CA ASP A 62 12.10 -14.15 3.85
C ASP A 62 11.29 -15.08 2.94
N GLN A 63 10.61 -16.08 3.52
CA GLN A 63 9.72 -16.96 2.77
C GLN A 63 8.54 -16.21 2.16
N LEU A 64 7.86 -15.37 2.94
CA LEU A 64 6.74 -14.57 2.46
C LEU A 64 7.20 -13.59 1.38
N LEU A 65 8.30 -12.88 1.62
CA LEU A 65 8.87 -11.94 0.67
C LEU A 65 9.24 -12.64 -0.66
N ALA A 66 9.94 -13.76 -0.60
CA ALA A 66 10.30 -14.53 -1.79
C ALA A 66 9.06 -14.93 -2.60
N ARG A 67 8.02 -15.41 -1.89
CA ARG A 67 6.78 -15.82 -2.55
C ARG A 67 6.03 -14.66 -3.18
N MET A 68 5.97 -13.51 -2.53
CA MET A 68 5.41 -12.29 -3.10
C MET A 68 6.13 -11.87 -4.39
N LEU A 69 7.47 -11.88 -4.37
CA LEU A 69 8.28 -11.51 -5.54
C LEU A 69 8.10 -12.47 -6.74
N GLU A 70 7.79 -13.74 -6.50
CA GLU A 70 7.42 -14.71 -7.55
C GLU A 70 6.03 -14.43 -8.14
N LEU A 71 5.05 -14.09 -7.30
CA LEU A 71 3.66 -13.95 -7.72
C LEU A 71 3.36 -12.60 -8.39
N ILE A 72 4.01 -11.52 -7.95
CA ILE A 72 3.74 -10.15 -8.40
C ILE A 72 3.77 -10.01 -9.94
N PRO A 73 4.83 -10.46 -10.66
CA PRO A 73 4.92 -10.27 -12.10
C PRO A 73 3.78 -10.93 -12.90
N GLU A 74 3.22 -12.01 -12.37
CA GLU A 74 2.23 -12.82 -13.07
C GLU A 74 0.78 -12.45 -12.72
N ARG A 75 0.55 -11.93 -11.50
CA ARG A 75 -0.79 -11.85 -10.92
C ARG A 75 -1.26 -10.45 -10.57
N VAL A 76 -0.36 -9.54 -10.22
CA VAL A 76 -0.76 -8.19 -9.83
C VAL A 76 -1.26 -7.40 -11.04
N GLN A 77 -2.49 -6.90 -10.95
CA GLN A 77 -3.15 -6.12 -12.00
C GLN A 77 -3.40 -4.68 -11.52
N PRO A 78 -3.42 -3.69 -12.43
CA PRO A 78 -3.78 -2.34 -12.06
C PRO A 78 -5.24 -2.25 -11.62
N GLN A 79 -5.51 -1.44 -10.61
CA GLN A 79 -6.89 -1.08 -10.23
C GLN A 79 -7.57 -0.28 -11.35
N PRO A 80 -8.90 -0.35 -11.46
CA PRO A 80 -9.67 0.45 -12.41
C PRO A 80 -9.36 1.95 -12.26
N GLY A 81 -8.97 2.61 -13.37
CA GLY A 81 -8.58 4.02 -13.38
C GLY A 81 -7.10 4.31 -13.10
N ALA A 82 -6.31 3.33 -12.65
CA ALA A 82 -4.90 3.54 -12.34
C ALA A 82 -4.08 3.95 -13.57
N ARG A 83 -4.27 3.26 -14.70
CA ARG A 83 -3.55 3.58 -15.94
C ARG A 83 -3.90 4.96 -16.47
N GLU A 84 -5.17 5.35 -16.40
CA GLU A 84 -5.66 6.66 -16.83
C GLU A 84 -5.13 7.78 -15.94
N LEU A 85 -5.10 7.55 -14.62
CA LEU A 85 -4.52 8.49 -13.67
C LEU A 85 -3.02 8.66 -13.92
N ILE A 86 -2.27 7.57 -14.13
CA ILE A 86 -0.84 7.62 -14.43
C ILE A 86 -0.59 8.35 -15.76
N ALA A 87 -1.39 8.09 -16.80
CA ALA A 87 -1.29 8.81 -18.07
C ALA A 87 -1.53 10.32 -17.89
N TYR A 88 -2.48 10.70 -17.03
CA TYR A 88 -2.71 12.10 -16.68
C TYR A 88 -1.50 12.73 -15.97
N ILE A 89 -0.94 12.04 -14.97
CA ILE A 89 0.24 12.46 -14.21
C ILE A 89 1.43 12.70 -15.17
N VAL A 90 1.72 11.74 -16.04
CA VAL A 90 2.81 11.84 -17.02
C VAL A 90 2.59 13.01 -17.99
N ARG A 91 1.37 13.16 -18.51
CA ARG A 91 1.03 14.23 -19.46
C ARG A 91 1.22 15.62 -18.85
N HIS A 92 0.97 15.78 -17.56
CA HIS A 92 1.06 17.05 -16.85
C HIS A 92 2.38 17.24 -16.10
N ASN A 93 3.34 16.30 -16.26
CA ASN A 93 4.65 16.33 -15.58
C ASN A 93 4.53 16.52 -14.06
N ILE A 94 3.55 15.85 -13.43
CA ILE A 94 3.34 15.94 -11.99
C ILE A 94 4.37 15.07 -11.27
N PRO A 95 5.20 15.64 -10.36
CA PRO A 95 6.15 14.85 -9.58
C PRO A 95 5.41 13.83 -8.71
N THR A 96 5.88 12.58 -8.69
CA THR A 96 5.22 11.48 -7.99
C THR A 96 6.17 10.68 -7.13
N ALA A 97 5.63 10.10 -6.07
CA ALA A 97 6.30 9.14 -5.21
C ALA A 97 5.35 8.03 -4.80
N ILE A 98 5.90 6.87 -4.52
CA ILE A 98 5.22 5.82 -3.75
C ILE A 98 5.65 5.94 -2.29
N ALA A 99 4.65 5.90 -1.39
CA ALA A 99 4.82 5.81 0.05
C ALA A 99 3.95 4.63 0.53
N SER A 100 4.55 3.45 0.72
CA SER A 100 3.86 2.19 1.02
C SER A 100 4.32 1.59 2.34
N SER A 101 3.48 0.74 2.94
CA SER A 101 3.87 -0.13 4.07
C SER A 101 4.67 -1.35 3.61
N SER A 102 4.63 -1.67 2.32
CA SER A 102 5.34 -2.82 1.73
C SER A 102 6.84 -2.59 1.65
N ALA A 103 7.62 -3.68 1.72
CA ALA A 103 9.07 -3.66 1.50
C ALA A 103 9.44 -3.02 0.16
N VAL A 104 10.60 -2.34 0.10
CA VAL A 104 11.09 -1.69 -1.13
C VAL A 104 11.15 -2.67 -2.30
N SER A 105 11.56 -3.92 -2.07
CA SER A 105 11.63 -4.96 -3.10
C SER A 105 10.27 -5.31 -3.70
N ILE A 106 9.20 -5.31 -2.89
CA ILE A 106 7.81 -5.49 -3.35
C ILE A 106 7.36 -4.29 -4.18
N ILE A 107 7.66 -3.08 -3.70
CA ILE A 107 7.36 -1.84 -4.44
C ILE A 107 8.06 -1.88 -5.81
N ASP A 108 9.35 -2.21 -5.85
CA ASP A 108 10.13 -2.27 -7.08
C ASP A 108 9.62 -3.34 -8.05
N ALA A 109 9.32 -4.54 -7.55
CA ALA A 109 8.75 -5.62 -8.35
C ALA A 109 7.40 -5.21 -8.98
N THR A 110 6.53 -4.58 -8.18
CA THR A 110 5.22 -4.11 -8.64
C THR A 110 5.35 -3.01 -9.69
N VAL A 111 6.16 -1.99 -9.42
CA VAL A 111 6.40 -0.87 -10.36
C VAL A 111 6.97 -1.40 -11.67
N LYS A 112 7.92 -2.34 -11.62
CA LYS A 112 8.51 -2.98 -12.79
C LYS A 112 7.49 -3.83 -13.56
N ALA A 113 6.70 -4.64 -12.85
CA ALA A 113 5.68 -5.48 -13.50
C ALA A 113 4.63 -4.66 -14.26
N GLN A 114 4.36 -3.43 -13.81
CA GLN A 114 3.42 -2.51 -14.45
C GLN A 114 4.06 -1.58 -15.50
N GLY A 115 5.39 -1.55 -15.61
CA GLY A 115 6.12 -0.64 -16.51
C GLY A 115 6.05 0.83 -16.06
N TRP A 116 6.07 1.07 -14.73
CA TRP A 116 5.91 2.40 -14.13
C TRP A 116 7.20 2.96 -13.53
N GLU A 117 8.37 2.40 -13.87
CA GLU A 117 9.67 2.78 -13.29
C GLU A 117 10.00 4.27 -13.52
N ASP A 118 9.72 4.78 -14.70
CA ASP A 118 9.98 6.18 -15.06
C ASP A 118 8.98 7.15 -14.38
N VAL A 119 7.81 6.66 -14.00
CA VAL A 119 6.79 7.48 -13.32
C VAL A 119 7.11 7.61 -11.85
N PHE A 120 7.44 6.50 -11.19
CA PHE A 120 7.71 6.44 -9.76
C PHE A 120 9.20 6.24 -9.48
N ALA A 121 10.01 7.25 -9.80
CA ALA A 121 11.44 7.25 -9.48
C ALA A 121 11.70 7.35 -7.96
N VAL A 122 10.79 8.01 -7.22
CA VAL A 122 10.84 8.09 -5.75
C VAL A 122 9.94 7.01 -5.16
N ARG A 123 10.53 6.08 -4.42
CA ARG A 123 9.86 4.97 -3.75
C ARG A 123 10.30 4.94 -2.30
N CYS A 124 9.34 4.93 -1.39
CA CYS A 124 9.55 4.96 0.05
C CYS A 124 8.77 3.82 0.70
N SER A 125 9.46 3.01 1.47
CA SER A 125 8.87 1.99 2.32
C SER A 125 8.74 2.49 3.76
N ALA A 126 7.63 2.17 4.42
CA ALA A 126 7.49 2.43 5.83
C ALA A 126 8.39 1.49 6.69
N GLU A 127 8.93 0.42 6.10
CA GLU A 127 9.93 -0.43 6.78
C GLU A 127 11.27 0.28 7.01
N ASP A 128 11.59 1.28 6.16
CA ASP A 128 12.80 2.11 6.31
C ASP A 128 12.61 3.23 7.36
N GLU A 129 11.42 3.36 7.92
CA GLU A 129 11.07 4.44 8.85
C GLU A 129 11.00 3.94 10.29
N ALA A 130 11.20 4.86 11.24
CA ALA A 130 11.11 4.54 12.65
C ALA A 130 9.72 4.06 13.07
N ARG A 131 8.67 4.55 12.40
CA ARG A 131 7.27 4.22 12.70
C ARG A 131 6.49 4.01 11.42
N GLY A 132 5.72 2.92 11.36
CA GLY A 132 4.78 2.64 10.29
C GLY A 132 3.53 3.54 10.33
N LYS A 133 2.70 3.47 9.30
CA LYS A 133 1.39 4.14 9.26
C LYS A 133 0.53 3.64 10.46
N PRO A 134 -0.14 4.51 11.20
CA PRO A 134 -0.57 5.87 10.86
C PRO A 134 0.41 7.00 11.19
N ALA A 135 1.66 6.71 11.57
CA ALA A 135 2.67 7.76 11.71
C ALA A 135 3.00 8.39 10.32
N PRO A 136 3.33 9.70 10.26
CA PRO A 136 3.52 10.41 9.00
C PRO A 136 4.87 10.15 8.32
N ASP A 137 5.75 9.37 8.91
CA ASP A 137 7.18 9.28 8.61
C ASP A 137 7.43 9.01 7.12
N VAL A 138 6.80 8.00 6.54
CA VAL A 138 6.97 7.62 5.12
C VAL A 138 6.52 8.74 4.16
N TYR A 139 5.45 9.46 4.48
CA TYR A 139 4.98 10.59 3.68
C TYR A 139 5.91 11.79 3.76
N LEU A 140 6.43 12.08 4.95
CA LEU A 140 7.43 13.13 5.14
C LEU A 140 8.73 12.80 4.39
N THR A 141 9.15 11.53 4.37
CA THR A 141 10.30 11.09 3.58
C THR A 141 10.03 11.22 2.08
N ALA A 142 8.86 10.82 1.59
CA ALA A 142 8.48 10.98 0.19
C ALA A 142 8.49 12.46 -0.24
N SER A 143 7.90 13.34 0.55
CA SER A 143 7.85 14.79 0.32
C SER A 143 9.27 15.39 0.27
N ARG A 144 10.15 15.02 1.22
CA ARG A 144 11.56 15.44 1.20
C ARG A 144 12.30 14.98 -0.05
N ARG A 145 12.10 13.70 -0.47
CA ARG A 145 12.76 13.17 -1.67
C ARG A 145 12.26 13.82 -2.96
N LEU A 146 11.00 14.24 -3.01
CA LEU A 146 10.45 15.04 -4.11
C LEU A 146 10.87 16.52 -4.05
N ASN A 147 11.43 16.97 -2.93
CA ASN A 147 11.72 18.39 -2.66
C ASN A 147 10.46 19.27 -2.77
N ILE A 148 9.31 18.77 -2.30
CA ILE A 148 8.02 19.47 -2.28
C ILE A 148 7.52 19.51 -0.84
N ALA A 149 7.05 20.70 -0.38
CA ALA A 149 6.48 20.82 0.95
C ALA A 149 5.24 19.92 1.09
N PRO A 150 5.01 19.23 2.25
CA PRO A 150 3.85 18.36 2.44
C PRO A 150 2.52 19.04 2.13
N THR A 151 2.37 20.32 2.48
CA THR A 151 1.16 21.12 2.22
C THR A 151 0.85 21.31 0.74
N ASN A 152 1.81 21.06 -0.14
CA ASN A 152 1.67 21.12 -1.60
C ASN A 152 1.59 19.72 -2.23
N CYS A 153 1.47 18.66 -1.40
CA CYS A 153 1.33 17.28 -1.83
C CYS A 153 -0.12 16.84 -1.70
N LEU A 154 -0.56 16.06 -2.69
CA LEU A 154 -1.78 15.27 -2.64
C LEU A 154 -1.39 13.82 -2.42
N ALA A 155 -1.88 13.21 -1.34
CA ALA A 155 -1.77 11.79 -1.10
C ALA A 155 -3.04 11.07 -1.55
N LEU A 156 -2.89 9.91 -2.18
CA LEU A 156 -3.98 8.99 -2.50
C LEU A 156 -3.83 7.76 -1.63
N GLU A 157 -4.92 7.34 -0.99
CA GLU A 157 -4.91 6.24 -0.02
C GLU A 157 -6.15 5.37 -0.10
N ASP A 158 -6.00 4.08 0.17
CA ASP A 158 -7.08 3.09 0.24
C ASP A 158 -7.45 2.71 1.67
N SER A 159 -6.56 2.98 2.64
CA SER A 159 -6.68 2.56 4.03
C SER A 159 -6.84 3.73 5.01
N PRO A 160 -7.61 3.55 6.12
CA PRO A 160 -7.74 4.58 7.15
C PRO A 160 -6.42 4.93 7.83
N ASN A 161 -5.51 3.95 8.04
CA ASN A 161 -4.20 4.20 8.64
C ASN A 161 -3.30 5.01 7.71
N GLY A 162 -3.34 4.72 6.42
CA GLY A 162 -2.63 5.49 5.42
C GLY A 162 -3.16 6.92 5.30
N ALA A 163 -4.47 7.09 5.29
CA ALA A 163 -5.10 8.42 5.27
C ALA A 163 -4.74 9.25 6.50
N ARG A 164 -4.75 8.64 7.72
CA ARG A 164 -4.27 9.32 8.94
C ARG A 164 -2.81 9.74 8.83
N ALA A 165 -1.96 8.87 8.27
CA ALA A 165 -0.54 9.18 8.08
C ALA A 165 -0.33 10.36 7.13
N ALA A 166 -1.06 10.41 6.01
CA ALA A 166 -1.00 11.50 5.05
C ALA A 166 -1.46 12.83 5.65
N VAL A 167 -2.60 12.83 6.36
CA VAL A 167 -3.13 14.00 7.05
C VAL A 167 -2.18 14.46 8.16
N ALA A 168 -1.62 13.54 8.95
CA ALA A 168 -0.63 13.85 9.98
C ALA A 168 0.66 14.43 9.40
N ALA A 169 1.02 14.10 8.15
CA ALA A 169 2.12 14.72 7.43
C ALA A 169 1.81 16.15 6.93
N GLY A 170 0.55 16.61 7.04
CA GLY A 170 0.09 17.90 6.54
C GLY A 170 -0.25 17.91 5.05
N MET A 171 -0.48 16.75 4.45
CA MET A 171 -0.88 16.62 3.06
C MET A 171 -2.41 16.68 2.89
N THR A 172 -2.88 17.09 1.72
CA THR A 172 -4.26 16.80 1.31
C THR A 172 -4.34 15.30 1.02
N CYS A 173 -5.35 14.62 1.57
CA CYS A 173 -5.56 13.19 1.35
C CYS A 173 -6.86 12.94 0.61
N TYR A 174 -6.78 12.25 -0.52
CA TYR A 174 -7.92 11.69 -1.25
C TYR A 174 -7.98 10.19 -0.95
N ALA A 175 -9.04 9.75 -0.31
CA ALA A 175 -9.25 8.35 0.02
C ALA A 175 -10.04 7.66 -1.10
N VAL A 176 -9.58 6.48 -1.50
CA VAL A 176 -10.26 5.57 -2.44
C VAL A 176 -10.29 4.20 -1.76
N PRO A 177 -11.32 3.91 -0.94
CA PRO A 177 -11.40 2.66 -0.19
C PRO A 177 -11.33 1.44 -1.10
N ASP A 178 -10.51 0.46 -0.73
CA ASP A 178 -10.63 -0.87 -1.34
C ASP A 178 -11.92 -1.54 -0.84
N ALA A 179 -12.89 -1.67 -1.74
CA ALA A 179 -14.22 -2.18 -1.41
C ALA A 179 -14.23 -3.64 -0.91
N SER A 180 -13.11 -4.37 -1.05
CA SER A 180 -13.01 -5.76 -0.58
C SER A 180 -12.91 -5.85 0.95
N HIS A 181 -12.40 -4.81 1.63
CA HIS A 181 -12.18 -4.85 3.08
C HIS A 181 -12.33 -3.51 3.80
N THR A 182 -12.56 -2.40 3.09
CA THR A 182 -12.67 -1.06 3.69
C THR A 182 -13.95 -0.36 3.28
N SER A 183 -14.75 0.11 4.24
CA SER A 183 -15.95 0.89 3.97
C SER A 183 -15.63 2.39 3.87
N ILE A 184 -16.47 3.14 3.16
CA ILE A 184 -16.37 4.62 3.05
C ILE A 184 -16.39 5.27 4.43
N ASP A 185 -17.28 4.81 5.32
CA ASP A 185 -17.47 5.36 6.67
C ASP A 185 -16.20 5.23 7.55
N SER A 186 -15.27 4.34 7.18
CA SER A 186 -13.99 4.18 7.89
C SER A 186 -13.08 5.41 7.79
N PHE A 187 -13.38 6.34 6.87
CA PHE A 187 -12.63 7.59 6.68
C PHE A 187 -13.27 8.80 7.35
N ASP A 188 -14.40 8.62 8.04
CA ASP A 188 -15.07 9.67 8.77
C ASP A 188 -14.15 10.31 9.82
N GLY A 189 -14.09 11.64 9.81
CA GLY A 189 -13.21 12.41 10.68
C GLY A 189 -11.71 12.36 10.32
N ILE A 190 -11.32 11.66 9.23
CA ILE A 190 -9.93 11.62 8.74
C ILE A 190 -9.76 12.57 7.56
N THR A 191 -10.55 12.41 6.50
CA THR A 191 -10.53 13.29 5.33
C THR A 191 -11.94 13.48 4.78
N PRO A 192 -12.30 14.71 4.31
CA PRO A 192 -13.57 14.94 3.65
C PRO A 192 -13.59 14.48 2.18
N HIS A 193 -12.44 14.05 1.63
CA HIS A 193 -12.27 13.73 0.23
C HIS A 193 -12.24 12.21 0.04
N VAL A 194 -13.43 11.59 -0.01
CA VAL A 194 -13.57 10.15 -0.22
C VAL A 194 -14.23 9.91 -1.56
N TYR A 195 -13.59 9.10 -2.41
CA TYR A 195 -13.99 8.77 -3.77
C TYR A 195 -14.21 7.27 -3.90
N LYS A 196 -15.09 6.88 -4.82
CA LYS A 196 -15.40 5.45 -5.05
C LYS A 196 -14.39 4.76 -5.96
N SER A 197 -13.60 5.53 -6.70
CA SER A 197 -12.64 4.97 -7.67
C SER A 197 -11.59 6.01 -8.06
N LEU A 198 -10.48 5.53 -8.64
CA LEU A 198 -9.47 6.42 -9.25
C LEU A 198 -10.03 7.21 -10.45
N HIS A 199 -11.10 6.75 -11.10
CA HIS A 199 -11.78 7.53 -12.13
C HIS A 199 -12.42 8.80 -11.57
N GLU A 200 -13.11 8.69 -10.43
CA GLU A 200 -13.69 9.88 -9.76
C GLU A 200 -12.61 10.86 -9.29
N VAL A 201 -11.47 10.34 -8.77
CA VAL A 201 -10.30 11.17 -8.46
C VAL A 201 -9.82 11.91 -9.70
N LEU A 202 -9.67 11.21 -10.82
CA LEU A 202 -9.20 11.79 -12.08
C LEU A 202 -10.15 12.87 -12.60
N ASP A 203 -11.47 12.63 -12.52
CA ASP A 203 -12.47 13.61 -12.94
C ASP A 203 -12.42 14.87 -12.06
N ASN A 204 -12.20 14.71 -10.75
CA ASN A 204 -11.99 15.84 -9.85
C ASN A 204 -10.71 16.62 -10.20
N LEU A 205 -9.59 15.95 -10.48
CA LEU A 205 -8.33 16.59 -10.87
C LEU A 205 -8.42 17.36 -12.20
N ARG A 206 -9.31 16.96 -13.10
CA ARG A 206 -9.54 17.63 -14.39
C ARG A 206 -10.44 18.86 -14.28
N ALA A 207 -11.22 18.94 -13.21
CA ALA A 207 -12.17 20.04 -12.99
C ALA A 207 -11.54 21.27 -12.30
N VAL A 208 -10.30 21.12 -11.78
CA VAL A 208 -9.52 22.18 -11.12
C VAL A 208 -8.55 22.80 -12.12
#